data_18efa159936de7a3102d0a12c71ea586
#
_entry.id   18efa159936de7a3102d0a12c71ea586
#
_cell.length_a   1.000
_cell.length_b   1.000
_cell.length_c   1.000
_cell.angle_alpha   90.00
_cell.angle_beta   90.00
_cell.angle_gamma   90.00
#
_symmetry.space_group_name_H-M   'P 1'
#
loop_
_entity.id
_entity.type
_entity.pdbx_description
1 polymer ?
#
loop_
_entity_poly.entity_id
_entity_poly.type
_entity_poly.pdbx_seq_one_letter_code
_entity_poly.pdbx_strand_id
1 'polypeptide(L)'
;MNTSPNSTPEEPLSEESSEGESDSLLPEDFQFSQGSLQDFDDCPRRFLLRHIEGRPYPAPEAEPIRENERRKERGVRFHELLCQEHSGVPREAVRRQASGDEKLEVWWDQYVHREPVGETNRTYAEISLEGEVAGYPLVATYDLIAERPGGTFEIFDWKTARYKPERGQLVSRLQTKVYPFLLAQAGSGLTGGDPPEPEQIKMTYWFAEHPGDPETFE
;
A
#
# COMPACT_ATOMS: atom_id res chain seq x y z
N MET A 1 57.99 -41.53 53.87
CA MET A 1 58.64 -40.90 52.71
C MET A 1 57.57 -40.34 51.83
N ASN A 2 57.58 -39.07 51.70
CA ASN A 2 56.57 -38.22 51.22
C ASN A 2 56.75 -38.00 49.72
N THR A 3 55.71 -38.19 48.91
CA THR A 3 55.70 -37.68 47.56
C THR A 3 54.32 -37.01 47.30
N SER A 4 54.39 -35.69 47.20
CA SER A 4 53.27 -34.81 46.83
C SER A 4 52.81 -35.01 45.36
N PRO A 5 51.56 -34.86 45.08
CA PRO A 5 51.08 -34.79 43.68
C PRO A 5 51.20 -33.37 43.12
N ASN A 6 51.56 -33.35 41.89
CA ASN A 6 51.75 -32.24 40.97
C ASN A 6 50.39 -31.54 40.67
N SER A 7 50.29 -30.24 40.95
CA SER A 7 49.15 -29.40 40.59
C SER A 7 49.45 -28.80 39.23
N THR A 8 48.64 -29.17 38.26
CA THR A 8 48.52 -28.51 36.94
C THR A 8 47.63 -27.28 37.07
N PRO A 9 48.00 -26.11 36.55
CA PRO A 9 47.13 -24.96 36.55
C PRO A 9 46.01 -25.13 35.47
N GLU A 10 44.78 -24.93 35.88
CA GLU A 10 43.64 -24.81 34.96
C GLU A 10 43.74 -23.47 34.20
N GLU A 11 43.79 -23.56 32.87
CA GLU A 11 43.61 -22.42 31.99
C GLU A 11 42.12 -21.95 32.05
N PRO A 12 41.86 -20.64 32.10
CA PRO A 12 40.48 -20.15 32.03
C PRO A 12 39.95 -20.35 30.62
N LEU A 13 38.82 -21.05 30.54
CA LEU A 13 37.99 -21.12 29.33
C LEU A 13 37.57 -19.69 28.93
N SER A 14 38.09 -19.21 27.82
CA SER A 14 37.61 -18.03 27.15
C SER A 14 36.16 -18.29 26.72
N GLU A 15 35.21 -17.61 27.37
CA GLU A 15 33.84 -17.47 26.87
C GLU A 15 33.91 -16.66 25.54
N GLU A 16 33.96 -17.38 24.42
CA GLU A 16 33.61 -16.81 23.15
C GLU A 16 32.11 -16.47 23.21
N SER A 17 31.80 -15.20 23.48
CA SER A 17 30.50 -14.61 23.22
C SER A 17 30.23 -14.69 21.72
N SER A 18 29.60 -15.76 21.30
CA SER A 18 28.93 -15.81 20.01
C SER A 18 27.80 -14.75 20.05
N GLU A 19 28.09 -13.53 19.62
CA GLU A 19 27.08 -12.61 19.17
C GLU A 19 26.31 -13.36 18.10
N GLY A 20 25.09 -13.80 18.44
CA GLY A 20 24.19 -14.46 17.53
C GLY A 20 23.90 -13.52 16.37
N GLU A 21 24.50 -13.80 15.22
CA GLU A 21 23.93 -13.33 13.94
C GLU A 21 22.46 -13.73 13.96
N SER A 22 21.62 -12.74 14.10
CA SER A 22 20.19 -12.91 13.93
C SER A 22 20.03 -13.33 12.47
N ASP A 23 19.76 -14.61 12.24
CA ASP A 23 19.49 -15.19 10.94
C ASP A 23 18.14 -14.60 10.45
N SER A 24 18.21 -13.36 9.99
CA SER A 24 17.05 -12.63 9.47
C SER A 24 16.59 -13.34 8.21
N LEU A 25 15.37 -13.88 8.22
CA LEU A 25 14.75 -14.47 7.04
C LEU A 25 14.44 -13.43 5.94
N LEU A 26 14.57 -12.14 6.28
CA LEU A 26 14.33 -11.04 5.33
C LEU A 26 15.63 -10.71 4.59
N PRO A 27 15.60 -10.51 3.26
CA PRO A 27 16.71 -9.91 2.52
C PRO A 27 17.11 -8.57 3.12
N GLU A 28 18.40 -8.23 3.07
CA GLU A 28 18.93 -6.98 3.64
C GLU A 28 18.29 -5.71 3.04
N ASP A 29 17.88 -5.80 1.77
CA ASP A 29 17.25 -4.73 1.01
C ASP A 29 15.72 -4.84 0.96
N PHE A 30 15.11 -5.68 1.81
CA PHE A 30 13.68 -5.90 1.79
C PHE A 30 12.92 -4.66 2.25
N GLN A 31 12.06 -4.15 1.37
CA GLN A 31 11.17 -3.03 1.64
C GLN A 31 9.74 -3.54 1.81
N PHE A 32 9.14 -3.23 2.95
CA PHE A 32 7.73 -3.54 3.17
C PHE A 32 6.82 -2.65 2.35
N SER A 33 5.71 -3.20 1.91
CA SER A 33 4.59 -2.46 1.33
C SER A 33 3.32 -2.77 2.11
N GLN A 34 2.28 -1.96 1.93
CA GLN A 34 0.97 -2.28 2.48
C GLN A 34 0.50 -3.69 2.07
N GLY A 35 0.75 -4.08 0.82
CA GLY A 35 0.37 -5.40 0.32
C GLY A 35 1.14 -6.53 0.97
N SER A 36 2.46 -6.39 1.16
CA SER A 36 3.28 -7.41 1.83
C SER A 36 2.90 -7.57 3.29
N LEU A 37 2.64 -6.45 3.99
CA LEU A 37 2.17 -6.47 5.37
C LEU A 37 0.78 -7.13 5.49
N GLN A 38 -0.15 -6.84 4.56
CA GLN A 38 -1.47 -7.49 4.56
C GLN A 38 -1.35 -9.00 4.29
N ASP A 39 -0.46 -9.41 3.36
CA ASP A 39 -0.20 -10.82 3.10
C ASP A 39 0.37 -11.55 4.34
N PHE A 40 1.19 -10.86 5.15
CA PHE A 40 1.69 -11.40 6.40
C PHE A 40 0.60 -11.53 7.47
N ASP A 41 -0.21 -10.48 7.66
CA ASP A 41 -1.32 -10.44 8.61
C ASP A 41 -2.37 -11.53 8.31
N ASP A 42 -2.74 -11.67 7.04
CA ASP A 42 -3.68 -12.69 6.59
C ASP A 42 -3.12 -14.11 6.68
N CYS A 43 -1.84 -14.30 6.31
CA CYS A 43 -1.17 -15.60 6.27
C CYS A 43 0.36 -15.47 6.14
N PRO A 44 1.13 -15.66 7.23
CA PRO A 44 2.59 -15.57 7.19
C PRO A 44 3.25 -16.48 6.13
N ARG A 45 2.65 -17.66 5.85
CA ARG A 45 3.14 -18.55 4.79
C ARG A 45 2.96 -17.94 3.39
N ARG A 46 1.86 -17.20 3.15
CA ARG A 46 1.64 -16.49 1.89
C ARG A 46 2.70 -15.41 1.70
N PHE A 47 2.98 -14.64 2.75
CA PHE A 47 4.06 -13.65 2.76
C PHE A 47 5.40 -14.29 2.38
N LEU A 48 5.80 -15.36 3.09
CA LEU A 48 7.06 -16.06 2.83
C LEU A 48 7.17 -16.49 1.36
N LEU A 49 6.17 -17.21 0.86
CA LEU A 49 6.20 -17.74 -0.50
C LEU A 49 6.24 -16.63 -1.57
N ARG A 50 5.46 -15.57 -1.37
CA ARG A 50 5.27 -14.53 -2.36
C ARG A 50 6.36 -13.48 -2.36
N HIS A 51 6.76 -13.01 -1.18
CA HIS A 51 7.63 -11.86 -1.02
C HIS A 51 9.08 -12.23 -0.73
N ILE A 52 9.33 -13.37 -0.11
CA ILE A 52 10.69 -13.83 0.21
C ILE A 52 11.19 -14.86 -0.81
N GLU A 53 10.40 -15.91 -1.08
CA GLU A 53 10.79 -16.95 -2.03
C GLU A 53 10.47 -16.60 -3.50
N GLY A 54 9.72 -15.53 -3.76
CA GLY A 54 9.36 -15.10 -5.11
C GLY A 54 8.55 -16.12 -5.92
N ARG A 55 7.84 -17.02 -5.26
CA ARG A 55 7.07 -18.07 -5.93
C ARG A 55 5.80 -17.50 -6.54
N PRO A 56 5.60 -17.64 -7.85
CA PRO A 56 4.35 -17.22 -8.48
C PRO A 56 3.21 -18.09 -7.93
N TYR A 57 2.08 -17.46 -7.65
CA TYR A 57 0.87 -18.19 -7.30
C TYR A 57 0.38 -18.95 -8.54
N PRO A 58 0.26 -20.30 -8.51
CA PRO A 58 -0.25 -21.05 -9.64
C PRO A 58 -1.74 -20.69 -9.83
N ALA A 59 -2.05 -19.94 -10.88
CA ALA A 59 -3.42 -19.72 -11.29
C ALA A 59 -3.86 -20.90 -12.15
N PRO A 60 -4.83 -21.72 -11.71
CA PRO A 60 -5.42 -22.74 -12.60
C PRO A 60 -6.12 -22.02 -13.76
N GLU A 61 -5.89 -22.45 -15.00
CA GLU A 61 -6.54 -21.91 -16.20
C GLU A 61 -8.01 -22.40 -16.29
N ALA A 62 -8.92 -21.72 -15.56
CA ALA A 62 -10.35 -22.02 -15.62
C ALA A 62 -11.15 -20.73 -15.93
N GLU A 63 -12.36 -20.86 -16.51
CA GLU A 63 -13.21 -19.74 -16.91
C GLU A 63 -13.39 -18.63 -15.83
N PRO A 64 -13.60 -18.95 -14.53
CA PRO A 64 -13.68 -17.93 -13.49
C PRO A 64 -12.42 -17.06 -13.37
N ILE A 65 -11.26 -17.59 -13.79
CA ILE A 65 -9.96 -16.90 -13.70
C ILE A 65 -9.81 -15.89 -14.80
N ARG A 66 -10.20 -16.22 -16.04
CA ARG A 66 -10.17 -15.27 -17.17
C ARG A 66 -11.09 -14.07 -16.91
N GLU A 67 -12.27 -14.30 -16.30
CA GLU A 67 -13.14 -13.20 -15.90
C GLU A 67 -12.50 -12.33 -14.81
N ASN A 68 -11.82 -12.93 -13.83
CA ASN A 68 -11.10 -12.21 -12.80
C ASN A 68 -9.90 -11.44 -13.35
N GLU A 69 -9.16 -12.02 -14.30
CA GLU A 69 -8.05 -11.34 -14.99
C GLU A 69 -8.54 -10.11 -15.77
N ARG A 70 -9.60 -10.27 -16.60
CA ARG A 70 -10.22 -9.14 -17.32
C ARG A 70 -10.70 -8.05 -16.37
N ARG A 71 -11.23 -8.43 -15.20
CA ARG A 71 -11.64 -7.45 -14.20
C ARG A 71 -10.45 -6.72 -13.59
N LYS A 72 -9.35 -7.42 -13.29
CA LYS A 72 -8.10 -6.80 -12.82
C LYS A 72 -7.53 -5.85 -13.85
N GLU A 73 -7.42 -6.28 -15.11
CA GLU A 73 -6.96 -5.46 -16.22
C GLU A 73 -7.80 -4.19 -16.38
N ARG A 74 -9.12 -4.33 -16.30
CA ARG A 74 -10.03 -3.18 -16.35
C ARG A 74 -9.84 -2.25 -15.14
N GLY A 75 -9.61 -2.82 -13.96
CA GLY A 75 -9.27 -2.05 -12.76
C GLY A 75 -8.01 -1.23 -12.96
N VAL A 76 -6.93 -1.83 -13.45
CA VAL A 76 -5.67 -1.13 -13.76
C VAL A 76 -5.92 0.00 -14.77
N ARG A 77 -6.62 -0.27 -15.86
CA ARG A 77 -6.97 0.76 -16.85
C ARG A 77 -7.78 1.91 -16.25
N PHE A 78 -8.70 1.62 -15.32
CA PHE A 78 -9.46 2.67 -14.65
C PHE A 78 -8.56 3.58 -13.81
N HIS A 79 -7.63 3.03 -13.03
CA HIS A 79 -6.64 3.81 -12.27
C HIS A 79 -5.76 4.66 -13.21
N GLU A 80 -5.32 4.10 -14.34
CA GLU A 80 -4.56 4.85 -15.35
C GLU A 80 -5.35 6.05 -15.91
N LEU A 81 -6.65 5.90 -16.17
CA LEU A 81 -7.50 7.00 -16.63
C LEU A 81 -7.59 8.12 -15.58
N LEU A 82 -7.78 7.76 -14.31
CA LEU A 82 -7.86 8.72 -13.23
C LEU A 82 -6.51 9.42 -12.98
N CYS A 83 -5.41 8.67 -13.04
CA CYS A 83 -4.06 9.23 -12.99
C CYS A 83 -3.84 10.27 -14.10
N GLN A 84 -4.23 9.98 -15.33
CA GLN A 84 -4.11 10.90 -16.46
C GLN A 84 -4.93 12.18 -16.25
N GLU A 85 -6.19 12.07 -15.80
CA GLU A 85 -7.02 13.24 -15.51
C GLU A 85 -6.37 14.14 -14.46
N HIS A 86 -5.95 13.55 -13.34
CA HIS A 86 -5.32 14.31 -12.25
C HIS A 86 -3.91 14.81 -12.59
N SER A 87 -3.29 14.28 -13.64
CA SER A 87 -2.06 14.78 -14.24
C SER A 87 -2.29 15.88 -15.30
N GLY A 88 -3.55 16.30 -15.50
CA GLY A 88 -3.90 17.41 -16.38
C GLY A 88 -4.22 17.03 -17.82
N VAL A 89 -4.37 15.74 -18.12
CA VAL A 89 -4.88 15.32 -19.44
C VAL A 89 -6.35 15.70 -19.57
N PRO A 90 -6.77 16.37 -20.67
CA PRO A 90 -8.16 16.78 -20.83
C PRO A 90 -9.15 15.60 -20.75
N ARG A 91 -10.23 15.76 -19.99
CA ARG A 91 -11.29 14.74 -19.76
C ARG A 91 -11.77 14.05 -21.03
N GLU A 92 -11.95 14.82 -22.12
CA GLU A 92 -12.36 14.28 -23.42
C GLU A 92 -11.31 13.32 -24.04
N ALA A 93 -10.02 13.58 -23.80
CA ALA A 93 -8.97 12.69 -24.27
C ALA A 93 -8.93 11.40 -23.44
N VAL A 94 -9.10 11.51 -22.12
CA VAL A 94 -9.19 10.36 -21.21
C VAL A 94 -10.44 9.53 -21.53
N ARG A 95 -11.60 10.16 -21.72
CA ARG A 95 -12.87 9.48 -22.08
C ARG A 95 -12.73 8.64 -23.36
N ARG A 96 -12.04 9.14 -24.38
CA ARG A 96 -11.79 8.37 -25.60
C ARG A 96 -11.00 7.08 -25.35
N GLN A 97 -10.15 7.03 -24.32
CA GLN A 97 -9.41 5.82 -23.98
C GLN A 97 -10.29 4.80 -23.22
N ALA A 98 -11.36 5.23 -22.58
CA ALA A 98 -12.36 4.33 -21.99
C ALA A 98 -13.24 3.66 -23.06
N SER A 99 -13.36 4.27 -24.26
CA SER A 99 -14.23 3.79 -25.34
C SER A 99 -13.85 2.38 -25.80
N GLY A 100 -14.88 1.57 -26.00
CA GLY A 100 -14.75 0.19 -26.44
C GLY A 100 -14.73 -0.84 -25.31
N ASP A 101 -14.81 -0.41 -24.05
CA ASP A 101 -15.12 -1.23 -22.90
C ASP A 101 -16.32 -0.61 -22.14
N GLU A 102 -17.51 -1.12 -22.39
CA GLU A 102 -18.77 -0.59 -21.84
C GLU A 102 -18.72 -0.39 -20.31
N LYS A 103 -18.06 -1.31 -19.59
CA LYS A 103 -17.96 -1.21 -18.13
C LYS A 103 -17.01 -0.10 -17.69
N LEU A 104 -15.92 0.09 -18.42
CA LEU A 104 -14.96 1.16 -18.16
C LEU A 104 -15.57 2.54 -18.46
N GLU A 105 -16.37 2.63 -19.55
CA GLU A 105 -17.13 3.84 -19.90
C GLU A 105 -18.12 4.20 -18.78
N VAL A 106 -18.85 3.21 -18.24
CA VAL A 106 -19.77 3.43 -17.12
C VAL A 106 -19.05 3.92 -15.88
N TRP A 107 -17.92 3.32 -15.50
CA TRP A 107 -17.14 3.75 -14.34
C TRP A 107 -16.60 5.18 -14.50
N TRP A 108 -16.11 5.50 -15.71
CA TRP A 108 -15.63 6.83 -16.04
C TRP A 108 -16.74 7.88 -15.95
N ASP A 109 -17.89 7.62 -16.57
CA ASP A 109 -19.02 8.54 -16.57
C ASP A 109 -19.57 8.76 -15.14
N GLN A 110 -19.59 7.71 -14.32
CA GLN A 110 -19.96 7.81 -12.90
C GLN A 110 -18.98 8.66 -12.11
N TYR A 111 -17.68 8.47 -12.33
CA TYR A 111 -16.63 9.26 -11.68
C TYR A 111 -16.78 10.75 -12.05
N VAL A 112 -16.88 11.06 -13.33
CA VAL A 112 -17.06 12.45 -13.81
C VAL A 112 -18.35 13.08 -13.27
N HIS A 113 -19.45 12.32 -13.22
CA HIS A 113 -20.72 12.83 -12.70
C HIS A 113 -20.70 13.09 -11.19
N ARG A 114 -19.99 12.28 -10.43
CA ARG A 114 -19.96 12.39 -8.96
C ARG A 114 -18.92 13.37 -8.45
N GLU A 115 -17.88 13.62 -9.22
CA GLU A 115 -16.76 14.50 -8.86
C GLU A 115 -16.26 14.25 -7.41
N PRO A 116 -15.87 12.99 -7.05
CA PRO A 116 -15.62 12.64 -5.66
C PRO A 116 -14.47 13.44 -5.03
N VAL A 117 -13.53 13.90 -5.84
CA VAL A 117 -12.38 14.68 -5.37
C VAL A 117 -12.78 16.12 -5.04
N GLY A 118 -13.70 16.75 -5.80
CA GLY A 118 -14.18 18.11 -5.53
C GLY A 118 -13.08 19.18 -5.62
N GLU A 119 -13.22 20.27 -4.85
CA GLU A 119 -12.29 21.39 -4.86
C GLU A 119 -10.97 21.03 -4.15
N THR A 120 -9.84 21.34 -4.81
CA THR A 120 -8.48 21.08 -4.31
C THR A 120 -7.54 22.22 -4.68
N ASN A 121 -6.51 22.44 -3.84
CA ASN A 121 -5.39 23.30 -4.19
C ASN A 121 -4.44 22.59 -5.16
N ARG A 122 -4.18 21.31 -4.89
CA ARG A 122 -3.28 20.46 -5.68
C ARG A 122 -3.67 19.01 -5.55
N THR A 123 -3.34 18.23 -6.56
CA THR A 123 -3.47 16.76 -6.56
C THR A 123 -2.13 16.12 -6.91
N TYR A 124 -1.89 14.95 -6.33
CA TYR A 124 -0.71 14.13 -6.56
C TYR A 124 -1.20 12.71 -6.88
N ALA A 125 -1.10 12.32 -8.14
CA ALA A 125 -1.58 11.03 -8.63
C ALA A 125 -0.43 10.03 -8.75
N GLU A 126 -0.69 8.77 -8.40
CA GLU A 126 0.26 7.64 -8.53
C GLU A 126 1.65 7.95 -7.94
N ILE A 127 1.69 8.57 -6.76
CA ILE A 127 2.95 8.86 -6.09
C ILE A 127 3.28 7.82 -5.03
N SER A 128 4.57 7.56 -4.86
CA SER A 128 5.07 6.70 -3.79
C SER A 128 5.72 7.55 -2.70
N LEU A 129 5.39 7.25 -1.45
CA LEU A 129 6.10 7.76 -0.28
C LEU A 129 6.84 6.60 0.39
N GLU A 130 8.04 6.92 0.85
CA GLU A 130 8.90 6.00 1.58
C GLU A 130 9.15 6.52 2.98
N GLY A 131 9.15 5.64 3.95
CA GLY A 131 9.42 5.93 5.35
C GLY A 131 9.89 4.69 6.08
N GLU A 132 9.80 4.71 7.39
CA GLU A 132 10.30 3.64 8.24
C GLU A 132 9.31 3.32 9.36
N VAL A 133 9.20 2.04 9.71
CA VAL A 133 8.46 1.58 10.88
C VAL A 133 9.30 0.55 11.63
N ALA A 134 9.61 0.82 12.90
CA ALA A 134 10.41 -0.05 13.76
C ALA A 134 11.78 -0.48 13.14
N GLY A 135 12.44 0.41 12.41
CA GLY A 135 13.71 0.15 11.74
C GLY A 135 13.60 -0.56 10.38
N TYR A 136 12.39 -0.77 9.88
CA TYR A 136 12.16 -1.41 8.59
C TYR A 136 11.65 -0.41 7.55
N PRO A 137 12.24 -0.41 6.34
CA PRO A 137 11.76 0.43 5.23
C PRO A 137 10.32 0.06 4.85
N LEU A 138 9.49 1.09 4.68
CA LEU A 138 8.08 0.96 4.30
C LEU A 138 7.78 1.88 3.12
N VAL A 139 7.10 1.35 2.10
CA VAL A 139 6.65 2.11 0.93
C VAL A 139 5.14 1.98 0.74
N ALA A 140 4.50 3.06 0.32
CA ALA A 140 3.14 3.04 -0.17
C ALA A 140 3.01 3.87 -1.44
N THR A 141 2.28 3.34 -2.43
CA THR A 141 1.88 4.07 -3.63
C THR A 141 0.42 4.46 -3.49
N TYR A 142 0.16 5.75 -3.66
CA TYR A 142 -1.15 6.36 -3.50
C TYR A 142 -1.79 6.56 -4.87
N ASP A 143 -3.02 6.13 -5.02
CA ASP A 143 -3.77 6.41 -6.26
C ASP A 143 -3.94 7.92 -6.45
N LEU A 144 -4.32 8.63 -5.37
CA LEU A 144 -4.39 10.09 -5.36
C LEU A 144 -4.25 10.64 -3.93
N ILE A 145 -3.48 11.71 -3.79
CA ILE A 145 -3.53 12.59 -2.62
C ILE A 145 -4.04 13.96 -3.09
N ALA A 146 -5.06 14.47 -2.44
CA ALA A 146 -5.64 15.79 -2.69
C ALA A 146 -5.33 16.74 -1.52
N GLU A 147 -4.64 17.84 -1.79
CA GLU A 147 -4.48 18.95 -0.87
C GLU A 147 -5.74 19.82 -0.92
N ARG A 148 -6.43 19.94 0.22
CA ARG A 148 -7.66 20.70 0.36
C ARG A 148 -7.39 22.15 0.73
N PRO A 149 -8.31 23.08 0.41
CA PRO A 149 -8.30 24.40 1.02
C PRO A 149 -8.26 24.29 2.55
N GLY A 150 -7.33 25.02 3.18
CA GLY A 150 -7.14 24.97 4.64
C GLY A 150 -6.03 24.04 5.12
N GLY A 151 -5.29 23.38 4.18
CA GLY A 151 -4.09 22.62 4.52
C GLY A 151 -4.36 21.22 5.04
N THR A 152 -5.54 20.66 4.79
CA THR A 152 -5.82 19.25 5.04
C THR A 152 -5.57 18.40 3.79
N PHE A 153 -5.32 17.13 3.98
CA PHE A 153 -5.03 16.18 2.92
C PHE A 153 -6.05 15.04 2.92
N GLU A 154 -6.49 14.67 1.74
CA GLU A 154 -7.36 13.52 1.57
C GLU A 154 -6.74 12.51 0.60
N ILE A 155 -6.54 11.30 1.09
CA ILE A 155 -6.06 10.17 0.30
C ILE A 155 -7.28 9.51 -0.34
N PHE A 156 -7.26 9.36 -1.65
CA PHE A 156 -8.27 8.58 -2.37
C PHE A 156 -7.65 7.26 -2.82
N ASP A 157 -8.40 6.20 -2.63
CA ASP A 157 -8.09 4.87 -3.12
C ASP A 157 -9.29 4.34 -3.93
N TRP A 158 -9.02 4.06 -5.20
CA TRP A 158 -10.03 3.68 -6.17
C TRP A 158 -10.29 2.18 -6.14
N LYS A 159 -11.50 1.77 -5.88
CA LYS A 159 -11.89 0.36 -5.81
C LYS A 159 -12.84 -0.01 -6.95
N THR A 160 -12.46 -1.03 -7.71
CA THR A 160 -13.24 -1.57 -8.83
C THR A 160 -13.86 -2.94 -8.51
N ALA A 161 -13.83 -3.33 -7.22
CA ALA A 161 -14.42 -4.57 -6.75
C ALA A 161 -15.96 -4.54 -6.89
N ARG A 162 -16.54 -5.68 -7.30
CA ARG A 162 -17.99 -5.83 -7.45
C ARG A 162 -18.75 -5.62 -6.15
N TYR A 163 -18.17 -6.09 -5.05
CA TYR A 163 -18.77 -6.01 -3.72
C TYR A 163 -18.00 -4.99 -2.89
N LYS A 164 -18.73 -4.07 -2.29
CA LYS A 164 -18.19 -3.13 -1.31
C LYS A 164 -18.03 -3.86 0.02
N PRO A 165 -16.83 -3.85 0.63
CA PRO A 165 -16.64 -4.37 1.98
C PRO A 165 -17.41 -3.54 2.99
N GLU A 166 -17.79 -4.15 4.11
CA GLU A 166 -18.36 -3.42 5.23
C GLU A 166 -17.31 -2.47 5.86
N ARG A 167 -17.77 -1.37 6.44
CA ARG A 167 -16.89 -0.37 7.07
C ARG A 167 -15.92 -0.99 8.08
N GLY A 168 -16.38 -1.95 8.90
CA GLY A 168 -15.52 -2.66 9.87
C GLY A 168 -14.36 -3.42 9.21
N GLN A 169 -14.60 -4.00 8.04
CA GLN A 169 -13.55 -4.68 7.26
C GLN A 169 -12.54 -3.70 6.69
N LEU A 170 -12.97 -2.51 6.26
CA LEU A 170 -12.09 -1.45 5.77
C LEU A 170 -11.22 -0.88 6.89
N VAL A 171 -11.79 -0.63 8.08
CA VAL A 171 -11.03 -0.18 9.27
C VAL A 171 -9.90 -1.14 9.63
N SER A 172 -10.15 -2.46 9.53
CA SER A 172 -9.15 -3.47 9.87
C SER A 172 -8.03 -3.62 8.83
N ARG A 173 -8.21 -3.13 7.61
CA ARG A 173 -7.19 -3.21 6.57
C ARG A 173 -5.95 -2.41 6.93
N LEU A 174 -4.80 -2.98 6.68
CA LEU A 174 -3.52 -2.29 6.87
C LEU A 174 -3.40 -1.04 5.99
N GLN A 175 -4.00 -1.04 4.82
CA GLN A 175 -4.05 0.14 3.93
C GLN A 175 -4.64 1.38 4.63
N THR A 176 -5.75 1.22 5.37
CA THR A 176 -6.39 2.31 6.11
C THR A 176 -5.49 2.91 7.20
N LYS A 177 -4.52 2.13 7.68
CA LYS A 177 -3.56 2.54 8.73
C LYS A 177 -2.25 3.04 8.13
N VAL A 178 -1.69 2.30 7.18
CA VAL A 178 -0.36 2.54 6.60
C VAL A 178 -0.34 3.82 5.77
N TYR A 179 -1.37 4.08 4.99
CA TYR A 179 -1.38 5.24 4.11
C TYR A 179 -1.39 6.57 4.87
N PRO A 180 -2.32 6.83 5.81
CA PRO A 180 -2.25 8.04 6.63
C PRO A 180 -0.98 8.15 7.45
N PHE A 181 -0.53 7.05 8.06
CA PHE A 181 0.72 7.01 8.83
C PHE A 181 1.92 7.46 8.00
N LEU A 182 2.08 6.89 6.81
CA LEU A 182 3.23 7.19 5.96
C LEU A 182 3.16 8.61 5.37
N LEU A 183 1.97 9.12 5.08
CA LEU A 183 1.78 10.51 4.67
C LEU A 183 2.15 11.48 5.80
N ALA A 184 1.77 11.20 7.04
CA ALA A 184 2.16 11.98 8.21
C ALA A 184 3.67 11.92 8.51
N GLN A 185 4.34 10.82 8.15
CA GLN A 185 5.78 10.66 8.38
C GLN A 185 6.63 11.29 7.26
N ALA A 186 6.24 11.08 6.00
CA ALA A 186 7.06 11.35 4.82
C ALA A 186 6.48 12.39 3.86
N GLY A 187 5.36 13.01 4.20
CA GLY A 187 4.64 13.95 3.33
C GLY A 187 5.27 15.34 3.18
N SER A 188 6.42 15.63 3.79
CA SER A 188 7.08 16.93 3.73
C SER A 188 7.38 17.42 2.31
N GLY A 189 7.69 16.50 1.39
CA GLY A 189 7.90 16.81 -0.02
C GLY A 189 6.65 17.35 -0.73
N LEU A 190 5.46 17.07 -0.23
CA LEU A 190 4.19 17.54 -0.80
C LEU A 190 3.82 18.92 -0.25
N THR A 191 4.09 19.18 1.01
CA THR A 191 3.77 20.45 1.69
C THR A 191 4.79 21.54 1.38
N GLY A 192 6.01 21.16 1.00
CA GLY A 192 7.15 22.08 0.90
C GLY A 192 7.69 22.55 2.25
N GLY A 193 7.31 21.86 3.35
CA GLY A 193 7.70 22.16 4.72
C GLY A 193 7.59 20.92 5.60
N ASP A 194 6.98 21.08 6.79
CA ASP A 194 6.71 19.94 7.67
C ASP A 194 5.63 19.02 7.08
N PRO A 195 5.68 17.71 7.34
CA PRO A 195 4.62 16.80 6.90
C PRO A 195 3.29 17.15 7.58
N PRO A 196 2.13 16.77 7.01
CA PRO A 196 0.85 17.05 7.62
C PRO A 196 0.69 16.27 8.94
N GLU A 197 0.05 16.92 9.92
CA GLU A 197 -0.32 16.25 11.18
C GLU A 197 -1.39 15.17 10.92
N PRO A 198 -1.42 14.10 11.72
CA PRO A 198 -2.39 13.00 11.54
C PRO A 198 -3.84 13.48 11.45
N GLU A 199 -4.23 14.49 12.24
CA GLU A 199 -5.57 15.07 12.29
C GLU A 199 -5.94 15.86 11.01
N GLN A 200 -4.96 16.18 10.19
CA GLN A 200 -5.14 16.85 8.90
C GLN A 200 -5.33 15.85 7.74
N ILE A 201 -5.25 14.55 8.02
CA ILE A 201 -5.26 13.51 6.99
C ILE A 201 -6.58 12.72 7.07
N LYS A 202 -7.22 12.59 5.91
CA LYS A 202 -8.38 11.70 5.72
C LYS A 202 -8.06 10.66 4.66
N MET A 203 -8.68 9.49 4.76
CA MET A 203 -8.60 8.46 3.73
C MET A 203 -9.99 8.08 3.25
N THR A 204 -10.21 8.16 1.94
CA THR A 204 -11.48 7.85 1.30
C THR A 204 -11.32 6.71 0.30
N TYR A 205 -12.07 5.64 0.52
CA TYR A 205 -12.29 4.59 -0.48
C TYR A 205 -13.47 4.98 -1.36
N TRP A 206 -13.23 5.13 -2.65
CA TRP A 206 -14.29 5.34 -3.63
C TRP A 206 -14.47 4.08 -4.48
N PHE A 207 -15.72 3.66 -4.65
CA PHE A 207 -16.06 2.40 -5.30
C PHE A 207 -16.73 2.64 -6.64
N ALA A 208 -16.10 2.21 -7.74
CA ALA A 208 -16.63 2.39 -9.09
C ALA A 208 -17.98 1.67 -9.32
N GLU A 209 -18.24 0.58 -8.60
CA GLU A 209 -19.52 -0.14 -8.63
C GLU A 209 -20.57 0.45 -7.66
N HIS A 210 -20.15 1.31 -6.72
CA HIS A 210 -21.00 1.95 -5.72
C HIS A 210 -20.64 3.44 -5.55
N PRO A 211 -20.71 4.24 -6.63
CA PRO A 211 -20.10 5.59 -6.67
C PRO A 211 -20.78 6.61 -5.75
N GLY A 212 -21.98 6.32 -5.27
CA GLY A 212 -22.72 7.17 -4.33
C GLY A 212 -22.50 6.84 -2.86
N ASP A 213 -21.63 5.89 -2.55
CA ASP A 213 -21.43 5.36 -1.21
C ASP A 213 -19.92 5.18 -0.89
N PRO A 214 -19.13 6.27 -0.86
CA PRO A 214 -17.72 6.23 -0.45
C PRO A 214 -17.59 5.97 1.05
N GLU A 215 -16.43 5.51 1.49
CA GLU A 215 -16.10 5.35 2.92
C GLU A 215 -14.90 6.21 3.28
N THR A 216 -15.10 7.16 4.19
CA THR A 216 -14.05 8.07 4.67
C THR A 216 -13.67 7.76 6.11
N PHE A 217 -12.37 7.82 6.39
CA PHE A 217 -11.72 7.60 7.68
C PHE A 217 -10.86 8.83 8.03
N GLU A 218 -10.93 9.21 9.32
CA GLU A 218 -10.17 10.30 9.94
C GLU A 218 -9.24 9.76 11.01
#